data_a0bbb986588b45f3daae7c8c4feb8441
#
_entry.id   a0bbb986588b45f3daae7c8c4feb8441
#
_cell.length_a   1.000
_cell.length_b   1.000
_cell.length_c   1.000
_cell.angle_alpha   90.00
_cell.angle_beta   90.00
_cell.angle_gamma   90.00
#
_symmetry.space_group_name_H-M   'P 1'
#
loop_
_entity.id
_entity.type
_entity.pdbx_description
1 polymer ?
#
loop_
_entity_poly.entity_id
_entity_poly.type
_entity_poly.pdbx_seq_one_letter_code
_entity_poly.pdbx_strand_id
1 'polypeptide(L)'
;MQFVFNGTLEEFKSTIRTKAQALNKDIVVYHNDPNTLEIGFQRLGHSSGRFFAAKVTETDTSVFLQGKFVDIYSGKPESNAQGFWSLLGAFVMFYILIELVLQILWLPIFHFSHIWIPLILPLPAFIFLRVRAIREEKKIDADFIAFMTTFTAKFCPYLNEYIDEGCCYDLQMICDGYIKDSALPEIKIDKTELSKQCQNCKLR
;
A
#
# COMPACT_ATOMS: atom_id res chain seq x y z
N MET A 1 -4.27 5.83 -6.76
CA MET A 1 -5.06 5.72 -5.54
C MET A 1 -5.29 7.11 -5.00
N GLN A 2 -6.46 7.39 -4.44
CA GLN A 2 -6.80 8.72 -3.94
C GLN A 2 -7.41 8.59 -2.55
N PHE A 3 -7.00 9.46 -1.63
CA PHE A 3 -7.61 9.65 -0.32
C PHE A 3 -8.03 11.10 -0.19
N VAL A 4 -9.11 11.35 0.52
CA VAL A 4 -9.61 12.69 0.82
C VAL A 4 -9.79 12.82 2.32
N PHE A 5 -9.26 13.89 2.87
CA PHE A 5 -9.40 14.20 4.30
C PHE A 5 -10.13 15.54 4.43
N ASN A 6 -11.19 15.58 5.23
CA ASN A 6 -11.92 16.80 5.52
C ASN A 6 -11.18 17.55 6.63
N GLY A 7 -10.57 18.68 6.29
CA GLY A 7 -9.74 19.50 7.16
C GLY A 7 -8.46 19.96 6.48
N THR A 8 -7.61 20.60 7.23
CA THR A 8 -6.32 21.14 6.78
C THR A 8 -5.23 20.07 6.72
N LEU A 9 -4.15 20.34 6.00
CA LEU A 9 -2.98 19.43 5.92
C LEU A 9 -2.35 19.18 7.30
N GLU A 10 -2.32 20.18 8.16
CA GLU A 10 -1.76 20.04 9.51
C GLU A 10 -2.67 19.18 10.41
N GLU A 11 -3.97 19.31 10.29
CA GLU A 11 -4.94 18.42 10.98
C GLU A 11 -4.80 17.00 10.48
N PHE A 12 -4.64 16.79 9.18
CA PHE A 12 -4.35 15.48 8.61
C PHE A 12 -3.09 14.86 9.22
N LYS A 13 -1.96 15.60 9.27
CA LYS A 13 -0.70 15.14 9.84
C LYS A 13 -0.81 14.81 11.32
N SER A 14 -1.56 15.59 12.08
CA SER A 14 -1.81 15.33 13.52
C SER A 14 -2.68 14.10 13.71
N THR A 15 -3.76 13.98 12.94
CA THR A 15 -4.70 12.86 13.01
C THR A 15 -4.01 11.55 12.66
N ILE A 16 -3.22 11.50 11.58
CA ILE A 16 -2.52 10.29 11.17
C ILE A 16 -1.54 9.81 12.25
N ARG A 17 -0.82 10.72 12.91
CA ARG A 17 0.09 10.38 13.99
C ARG A 17 -0.67 9.85 15.22
N THR A 18 -1.72 10.52 15.63
CA THR A 18 -2.55 10.11 16.78
C THR A 18 -3.20 8.75 16.55
N LYS A 19 -3.76 8.51 15.37
CA LYS A 19 -4.36 7.22 15.00
C LYS A 19 -3.33 6.10 14.92
N ALA A 20 -2.14 6.38 14.39
CA ALA A 20 -1.05 5.39 14.35
C ALA A 20 -0.58 5.02 15.76
N GLN A 21 -0.40 5.99 16.65
CA GLN A 21 -0.04 5.75 18.04
C GLN A 21 -1.09 4.90 18.77
N ALA A 22 -2.37 5.16 18.56
CA ALA A 22 -3.45 4.38 19.15
C ALA A 22 -3.43 2.90 18.72
N LEU A 23 -2.85 2.61 17.57
CA LEU A 23 -2.67 1.25 17.02
C LEU A 23 -1.29 0.66 17.30
N ASN A 24 -0.46 1.32 18.12
CA ASN A 24 0.96 0.96 18.35
C ASN A 24 1.75 0.80 17.03
N LYS A 25 1.46 1.66 16.06
CA LYS A 25 2.17 1.70 14.78
C LYS A 25 2.99 2.98 14.70
N ASP A 26 4.27 2.85 14.43
CA ASP A 26 5.10 4.00 14.12
C ASP A 26 4.87 4.40 12.66
N ILE A 27 4.43 5.63 12.45
CA ILE A 27 4.22 6.20 11.13
C ILE A 27 5.25 7.29 10.89
N VAL A 28 5.79 7.29 9.69
CA VAL A 28 6.72 8.30 9.22
C VAL A 28 6.05 9.09 8.11
N VAL A 29 6.12 10.40 8.24
CA VAL A 29 5.58 11.35 7.25
C VAL A 29 6.71 12.25 6.81
N TYR A 30 7.16 12.07 5.57
CA TYR A 30 8.16 12.91 4.94
C TYR A 30 7.51 13.94 4.04
N HIS A 31 8.03 15.14 4.08
CA HIS A 31 7.59 16.26 3.24
C HIS A 31 8.80 16.75 2.44
N ASN A 32 8.99 16.17 1.26
CA ASN A 32 10.15 16.49 0.43
C ASN A 32 9.94 17.79 -0.35
N ASP A 33 8.71 18.04 -0.79
CA ASP A 33 8.30 19.24 -1.51
C ASP A 33 6.96 19.75 -0.97
N PRO A 34 6.62 21.04 -1.11
CA PRO A 34 5.36 21.59 -0.60
C PRO A 34 4.10 20.87 -1.13
N ASN A 35 4.21 20.22 -2.28
CA ASN A 35 3.09 19.54 -2.92
C ASN A 35 3.19 18.00 -2.89
N THR A 36 4.20 17.43 -2.19
CA THR A 36 4.40 16.00 -2.13
C THR A 36 4.54 15.52 -0.70
N LEU A 37 3.88 14.41 -0.38
CA LEU A 37 3.89 13.79 0.92
C LEU A 37 4.18 12.30 0.79
N GLU A 38 5.16 11.83 1.54
CA GLU A 38 5.51 10.41 1.61
C GLU A 38 5.13 9.88 3.00
N ILE A 39 4.26 8.87 3.03
CA ILE A 39 3.71 8.32 4.26
C ILE A 39 3.94 6.81 4.29
N GLY A 40 4.44 6.30 5.40
CA GLY A 40 4.66 4.86 5.54
C GLY A 40 4.73 4.43 7.00
N PHE A 41 4.53 3.13 7.23
CA PHE A 41 4.74 2.54 8.55
C PHE A 41 6.22 2.22 8.73
N GLN A 42 6.79 2.68 9.85
CA GLN A 42 8.12 2.25 10.29
C GLN A 42 7.97 0.94 11.06
N ARG A 43 8.62 -0.13 10.58
CA ARG A 43 8.79 -1.34 11.39
C ARG A 43 10.07 -1.20 12.20
N LEU A 44 9.98 -1.43 13.50
CA LEU A 44 11.17 -1.57 14.38
C LEU A 44 12.12 -2.62 13.79
N GLY A 45 13.30 -2.18 13.38
CA GLY A 45 14.39 -3.03 12.87
C GLY A 45 14.43 -3.27 11.36
N HIS A 46 13.36 -3.06 10.63
CA HIS A 46 13.36 -3.08 9.17
C HIS A 46 12.42 -1.96 8.70
N SER A 47 12.97 -0.94 8.05
CA SER A 47 12.13 -0.06 7.25
C SER A 47 11.42 -0.96 6.24
N SER A 48 10.09 -1.08 6.34
CA SER A 48 9.34 -1.57 5.19
C SER A 48 9.70 -0.58 4.09
N GLY A 49 10.43 -0.99 3.08
CA GLY A 49 10.95 -0.08 2.06
C GLY A 49 9.85 0.56 1.21
N ARG A 50 8.58 0.54 1.63
CA ARG A 50 7.43 1.03 0.86
C ARG A 50 6.74 2.19 1.56
N PHE A 51 6.56 3.26 0.80
CA PHE A 51 5.84 4.46 1.19
C PHE A 51 4.74 4.77 0.18
N PHE A 52 3.68 5.38 0.67
CA PHE A 52 2.68 5.99 -0.19
C PHE A 52 3.14 7.40 -0.55
N ALA A 53 3.65 7.57 -1.76
CA ALA A 53 4.05 8.88 -2.28
C ALA A 53 2.83 9.52 -2.93
N ALA A 54 2.36 10.61 -2.35
CA ALA A 54 1.16 11.33 -2.76
C ALA A 54 1.48 12.75 -3.18
N LYS A 55 0.83 13.20 -4.26
CA LYS A 55 0.67 14.61 -4.55
C LYS A 55 -0.45 15.16 -3.68
N VAL A 56 -0.17 16.25 -3.00
CA VAL A 56 -1.12 16.93 -2.12
C VAL A 56 -1.77 18.08 -2.88
N THR A 57 -3.10 18.16 -2.81
CA THR A 57 -3.86 19.31 -3.26
C THR A 57 -4.77 19.71 -2.10
N GLU A 58 -4.55 20.88 -1.55
CA GLU A 58 -5.30 21.44 -0.45
C GLU A 58 -6.35 22.42 -0.98
N THR A 59 -7.56 22.28 -0.48
CA THR A 59 -8.67 23.23 -0.66
C THR A 59 -9.01 23.82 0.70
N ASP A 60 -9.88 24.82 0.77
CA ASP A 60 -10.26 25.48 2.02
C ASP A 60 -10.83 24.52 3.07
N THR A 61 -11.41 23.39 2.65
CA THR A 61 -12.11 22.45 3.53
C THR A 61 -11.58 21.02 3.49
N SER A 62 -10.70 20.71 2.55
CA SER A 62 -10.26 19.31 2.37
C SER A 62 -8.87 19.19 1.76
N VAL A 63 -8.22 18.09 2.08
CA VAL A 63 -6.91 17.69 1.55
C VAL A 63 -7.08 16.46 0.66
N PHE A 64 -6.68 16.58 -0.59
CA PHE A 64 -6.66 15.48 -1.56
C PHE A 64 -5.25 14.91 -1.65
N LEU A 65 -5.13 13.61 -1.46
CA LEU A 65 -3.89 12.86 -1.55
C LEU A 65 -4.00 11.89 -2.73
N GLN A 66 -3.38 12.22 -3.83
CA GLN A 66 -3.34 11.35 -5.01
C GLN A 66 -1.96 10.74 -5.18
N GLY A 67 -1.85 9.42 -5.05
CA GLY A 67 -0.53 8.81 -5.04
C GLY A 67 -0.52 7.32 -5.37
N LYS A 68 0.67 6.76 -5.19
CA LYS A 68 0.98 5.35 -5.40
C LYS A 68 2.02 4.89 -4.38
N PHE A 69 2.05 3.58 -4.14
CA PHE A 69 3.13 3.00 -3.34
C PHE A 69 4.43 2.99 -4.14
N VAL A 70 5.49 3.45 -3.51
CA VAL A 70 6.84 3.48 -4.06
C VAL A 70 7.80 2.80 -3.10
N ASP A 71 8.86 2.24 -3.64
CA ASP A 71 9.96 1.73 -2.84
C ASP A 71 10.89 2.89 -2.46
N ILE A 72 11.27 2.97 -1.19
CA ILE A 72 12.09 4.05 -0.64
C ILE A 72 13.48 4.13 -1.30
N TYR A 73 14.04 2.98 -1.72
CA TYR A 73 15.39 2.93 -2.26
C TYR A 73 15.45 3.27 -3.74
N SER A 74 14.41 2.93 -4.49
CA SER A 74 14.40 3.12 -5.94
C SER A 74 13.51 4.27 -6.41
N GLY A 75 12.60 4.76 -5.56
CA GLY A 75 11.58 5.75 -5.94
C GLY A 75 10.59 5.24 -7.01
N LYS A 76 10.69 3.96 -7.39
CA LYS A 76 9.88 3.37 -8.45
C LYS A 76 8.74 2.54 -7.86
N PRO A 77 7.56 2.52 -8.51
CA PRO A 77 6.41 1.74 -8.04
C PRO A 77 6.63 0.22 -8.13
N GLU A 78 7.58 -0.23 -8.96
CA GLU A 78 7.87 -1.63 -9.23
C GLU A 78 9.35 -1.94 -9.01
N SER A 79 9.83 -1.81 -7.79
CA SER A 79 11.27 -1.91 -7.54
C SER A 79 11.83 -3.32 -7.53
N ASN A 80 11.02 -4.30 -7.19
CA ASN A 80 11.57 -5.61 -6.85
C ASN A 80 11.82 -6.56 -8.04
N ALA A 81 11.23 -6.33 -9.20
CA ALA A 81 11.52 -7.17 -10.37
C ALA A 81 12.95 -6.96 -10.86
N GLN A 82 13.40 -5.69 -10.94
CA GLN A 82 14.78 -5.38 -11.38
C GLN A 82 15.83 -5.87 -10.37
N GLY A 83 15.58 -5.69 -9.07
CA GLY A 83 16.45 -6.19 -8.01
C GLY A 83 16.58 -7.71 -8.03
N PHE A 84 15.48 -8.41 -8.29
CA PHE A 84 15.49 -9.87 -8.42
C PHE A 84 16.34 -10.34 -9.60
N TRP A 85 16.15 -9.77 -10.79
CA TRP A 85 16.92 -10.13 -11.98
C TRP A 85 18.41 -9.78 -11.83
N SER A 86 18.72 -8.66 -11.19
CA SER A 86 20.09 -8.27 -10.87
C SER A 86 20.75 -9.27 -9.91
N LEU A 87 20.05 -9.70 -8.87
CA LEU A 87 20.54 -10.64 -7.87
C LEU A 87 20.70 -12.05 -8.48
N LEU A 88 19.75 -12.48 -9.29
CA LEU A 88 19.83 -13.73 -10.04
C LEU A 88 21.00 -13.70 -11.02
N GLY A 89 21.16 -12.60 -11.76
CA GLY A 89 22.29 -12.40 -12.68
C GLY A 89 23.64 -12.43 -11.96
N ALA A 90 23.75 -11.74 -10.82
CA ALA A 90 24.97 -11.78 -9.98
C ALA A 90 25.27 -13.19 -9.47
N PHE A 91 24.24 -13.94 -9.06
CA PHE A 91 24.39 -15.32 -8.59
C PHE A 91 24.87 -16.24 -9.72
N VAL A 92 24.30 -16.13 -10.92
CA VAL A 92 24.71 -16.90 -12.10
C VAL A 92 26.14 -16.55 -12.49
N MET A 93 26.51 -15.26 -12.50
CA MET A 93 27.87 -14.82 -12.80
C MET A 93 28.87 -15.33 -11.76
N PHE A 94 28.54 -15.26 -10.49
CA PHE A 94 29.38 -15.77 -9.39
C PHE A 94 29.60 -17.27 -9.51
N TYR A 95 28.55 -18.03 -9.86
CA TYR A 95 28.63 -19.47 -10.09
C TYR A 95 29.55 -19.81 -11.27
N ILE A 96 29.39 -19.11 -12.42
CA ILE A 96 30.26 -19.29 -13.60
C ILE A 96 31.72 -19.00 -13.23
N LEU A 97 31.98 -17.98 -12.43
CA LEU A 97 33.33 -17.59 -12.01
C LEU A 97 33.96 -18.65 -11.12
N ILE A 98 33.22 -19.22 -10.17
CA ILE A 98 33.70 -20.33 -9.33
C ILE A 98 34.03 -21.54 -10.20
N GLU A 99 33.16 -21.90 -11.12
CA GLU A 99 33.39 -23.05 -12.02
C GLU A 99 34.63 -22.86 -12.88
N LEU A 100 34.84 -21.65 -13.38
CA LEU A 100 36.02 -21.30 -14.18
C LEU A 100 37.32 -21.41 -13.34
N VAL A 101 37.29 -20.95 -12.08
CA VAL A 101 38.43 -21.06 -11.14
C VAL A 101 38.72 -22.53 -10.83
N LEU A 102 37.69 -23.34 -10.57
CA LEU A 102 37.87 -24.78 -10.29
C LEU A 102 38.42 -25.54 -11.49
N GLN A 103 38.04 -25.18 -12.71
CA GLN A 103 38.58 -25.74 -13.94
C GLN A 103 40.08 -25.37 -14.11
N ILE A 104 40.44 -24.10 -13.83
CA ILE A 104 41.86 -23.66 -13.90
C ILE A 104 42.70 -24.38 -12.90
N LEU A 105 42.18 -24.68 -11.69
CA LEU A 105 42.90 -25.40 -10.65
C LEU A 105 42.99 -26.92 -10.86
N TRP A 106 42.54 -27.41 -12.01
CA TRP A 106 42.58 -28.84 -12.36
C TRP A 106 41.95 -29.75 -11.29
N LEU A 107 40.96 -29.28 -10.57
CA LEU A 107 40.22 -30.09 -9.64
C LEU A 107 39.12 -30.84 -10.40
N PRO A 108 39.25 -32.18 -10.58
CA PRO A 108 38.30 -32.96 -11.39
C PRO A 108 36.97 -33.22 -10.67
N ILE A 109 36.55 -32.28 -9.81
CA ILE A 109 35.46 -32.45 -8.87
C ILE A 109 34.11 -32.31 -9.61
N PHE A 110 34.07 -31.61 -10.75
CA PHE A 110 32.84 -31.40 -11.49
C PHE A 110 32.94 -31.80 -12.96
N HIS A 111 32.36 -32.94 -13.30
CA HIS A 111 32.05 -33.23 -14.69
C HIS A 111 30.99 -32.27 -15.20
N PHE A 112 31.10 -31.81 -16.43
CA PHE A 112 30.21 -30.87 -17.11
C PHE A 112 28.69 -31.26 -17.02
N SER A 113 28.40 -32.54 -16.80
CA SER A 113 27.06 -33.09 -16.62
C SER A 113 26.39 -32.64 -15.30
N HIS A 114 27.11 -32.14 -14.32
CA HIS A 114 26.60 -31.74 -13.01
C HIS A 114 26.42 -30.23 -12.83
N ILE A 115 26.79 -29.43 -13.83
CA ILE A 115 26.69 -27.95 -13.80
C ILE A 115 25.24 -27.48 -13.56
N TRP A 116 24.28 -28.22 -14.07
CA TRP A 116 22.86 -27.86 -13.97
C TRP A 116 22.28 -28.05 -12.56
N ILE A 117 22.80 -28.97 -11.76
CA ILE A 117 22.27 -29.30 -10.43
C ILE A 117 22.33 -28.10 -9.47
N PRO A 118 23.51 -27.47 -9.24
CA PRO A 118 23.60 -26.32 -8.37
C PRO A 118 22.94 -25.06 -8.91
N LEU A 119 22.67 -25.00 -10.21
CA LEU A 119 21.92 -23.89 -10.83
C LEU A 119 20.40 -24.06 -10.65
N ILE A 120 19.90 -25.28 -10.72
CA ILE A 120 18.46 -25.59 -10.62
C ILE A 120 18.04 -25.65 -9.14
N LEU A 121 18.87 -26.16 -8.26
CA LEU A 121 18.52 -26.41 -6.86
C LEU A 121 18.12 -25.15 -6.07
N PRO A 122 18.78 -23.97 -6.20
CA PRO A 122 18.37 -22.76 -5.51
C PRO A 122 17.15 -22.06 -6.15
N LEU A 123 16.80 -22.40 -7.40
CA LEU A 123 15.72 -21.74 -8.13
C LEU A 123 14.35 -21.80 -7.39
N PRO A 124 13.91 -22.96 -6.86
CA PRO A 124 12.68 -23.04 -6.08
C PRO A 124 12.72 -22.17 -4.81
N ALA A 125 13.87 -22.12 -4.13
CA ALA A 125 14.04 -21.29 -2.95
C ALA A 125 13.95 -19.79 -3.30
N PHE A 126 14.58 -19.36 -4.39
CA PHE A 126 14.45 -17.99 -4.89
C PHE A 126 13.03 -17.64 -5.27
N ILE A 127 12.33 -18.52 -5.98
CA ILE A 127 10.92 -18.33 -6.36
C ILE A 127 10.08 -18.20 -5.09
N PHE A 128 10.27 -19.10 -4.12
CA PHE A 128 9.54 -19.09 -2.85
C PHE A 128 9.76 -17.79 -2.07
N LEU A 129 11.01 -17.36 -1.91
CA LEU A 129 11.35 -16.11 -1.23
C LEU A 129 10.73 -14.90 -1.95
N ARG A 130 10.72 -14.92 -3.27
CA ARG A 130 10.12 -13.86 -4.08
C ARG A 130 8.61 -13.79 -3.92
N VAL A 131 7.93 -14.93 -4.01
CA VAL A 131 6.47 -15.00 -3.79
C VAL A 131 6.11 -14.54 -2.38
N ARG A 132 6.91 -14.92 -1.39
CA ARG A 132 6.73 -14.47 0.00
C ARG A 132 6.91 -12.96 0.11
N ALA A 133 7.95 -12.38 -0.46
CA ALA A 133 8.20 -10.93 -0.44
C ALA A 133 7.03 -10.15 -1.08
N ILE A 134 6.56 -10.58 -2.25
CA ILE A 134 5.40 -9.96 -2.91
C ILE A 134 4.12 -10.03 -2.05
N ARG A 135 3.91 -11.14 -1.36
CA ARG A 135 2.75 -11.27 -0.44
C ARG A 135 2.85 -10.33 0.75
N GLU A 136 4.04 -10.21 1.33
CA GLU A 136 4.29 -9.30 2.45
C GLU A 136 4.11 -7.83 2.03
N GLU A 137 4.60 -7.44 0.85
CA GLU A 137 4.39 -6.10 0.29
C GLU A 137 2.90 -5.79 0.10
N LYS A 138 2.16 -6.70 -0.55
CA LYS A 138 0.70 -6.53 -0.72
C LYS A 138 -0.04 -6.43 0.60
N LYS A 139 0.41 -7.16 1.62
CA LYS A 139 -0.17 -7.08 2.95
C LYS A 139 0.11 -5.71 3.59
N ILE A 140 1.32 -5.18 3.46
CA ILE A 140 1.66 -3.85 3.97
C ILE A 140 0.83 -2.77 3.27
N ASP A 141 0.70 -2.84 1.94
CA ASP A 141 -0.12 -1.91 1.17
C ASP A 141 -1.60 -1.99 1.62
N ALA A 142 -2.13 -3.20 1.81
CA ALA A 142 -3.50 -3.40 2.28
C ALA A 142 -3.71 -2.88 3.71
N ASP A 143 -2.78 -3.15 4.63
CA ASP A 143 -2.81 -2.65 6.00
C ASP A 143 -2.76 -1.11 6.06
N PHE A 144 -1.98 -0.50 5.16
CA PHE A 144 -1.91 0.95 5.04
C PHE A 144 -3.21 1.53 4.48
N ILE A 145 -3.76 0.93 3.44
CA ILE A 145 -5.05 1.35 2.88
C ILE A 145 -6.15 1.25 3.94
N ALA A 146 -6.23 0.11 4.63
CA ALA A 146 -7.19 -0.08 5.71
C ALA A 146 -7.04 0.97 6.81
N PHE A 147 -5.80 1.30 7.20
CA PHE A 147 -5.52 2.36 8.15
C PHE A 147 -5.98 3.73 7.64
N MET A 148 -5.61 4.11 6.41
CA MET A 148 -6.00 5.39 5.83
C MET A 148 -7.52 5.55 5.72
N THR A 149 -8.23 4.49 5.35
CA THR A 149 -9.70 4.52 5.22
C THR A 149 -10.45 4.72 6.53
N THR A 150 -9.80 4.55 7.69
CA THR A 150 -10.44 4.79 9.00
C THR A 150 -10.70 6.26 9.31
N PHE A 151 -10.03 7.18 8.63
CA PHE A 151 -10.15 8.62 8.89
C PHE A 151 -10.16 9.49 7.62
N THR A 152 -10.13 8.86 6.43
CA THR A 152 -10.32 9.59 5.18
C THR A 152 -11.76 9.46 4.71
N ALA A 153 -12.25 10.53 4.08
CA ALA A 153 -13.59 10.58 3.54
C ALA A 153 -13.75 9.61 2.35
N LYS A 154 -14.94 9.02 2.25
CA LYS A 154 -15.33 8.10 1.17
C LYS A 154 -16.28 8.82 0.23
N PHE A 155 -16.11 8.64 -1.09
CA PHE A 155 -17.04 9.21 -2.04
C PHE A 155 -18.40 8.50 -1.96
N CYS A 156 -19.45 9.27 -1.64
CA CYS A 156 -20.81 8.77 -1.59
C CYS A 156 -21.51 9.06 -2.94
N PRO A 157 -21.86 8.04 -3.73
CA PRO A 157 -22.54 8.26 -5.01
C PRO A 157 -23.95 8.83 -4.85
N TYR A 158 -24.60 8.61 -3.70
CA TYR A 158 -25.93 9.17 -3.42
C TYR A 158 -25.88 10.69 -3.20
N LEU A 159 -24.92 11.15 -2.37
CA LEU A 159 -24.74 12.58 -2.09
C LEU A 159 -23.89 13.29 -3.14
N ASN A 160 -23.18 12.52 -3.99
CA ASN A 160 -22.20 13.02 -4.95
C ASN A 160 -21.07 13.84 -4.29
N GLU A 161 -20.68 13.47 -3.06
CA GLU A 161 -19.67 14.16 -2.27
C GLU A 161 -18.85 13.17 -1.42
N TYR A 162 -17.75 13.66 -0.84
CA TYR A 162 -16.91 12.88 0.07
C TYR A 162 -17.46 13.01 1.50
N ILE A 163 -17.80 11.88 2.11
CA ILE A 163 -18.36 11.79 3.46
C ILE A 163 -17.46 10.96 4.38
N ASP A 164 -17.54 11.20 5.68
CA ASP A 164 -16.87 10.37 6.67
C ASP A 164 -17.52 8.98 6.81
N GLU A 165 -16.86 8.09 7.51
CA GLU A 165 -17.33 6.71 7.70
C GLU A 165 -18.61 6.65 8.53
N GLY A 166 -18.78 7.56 9.50
CA GLY A 166 -19.97 7.64 10.33
C GLY A 166 -21.19 8.00 9.50
N CYS A 167 -21.12 9.06 8.71
CA CYS A 167 -22.19 9.46 7.80
C CYS A 167 -22.52 8.35 6.78
N CYS A 168 -21.50 7.67 6.24
CA CYS A 168 -21.72 6.54 5.33
C CYS A 168 -22.44 5.39 6.04
N TYR A 169 -22.07 5.08 7.28
CA TYR A 169 -22.72 4.05 8.09
C TYR A 169 -24.18 4.41 8.38
N ASP A 170 -24.46 5.65 8.80
CA ASP A 170 -25.82 6.11 9.08
C ASP A 170 -26.72 6.05 7.84
N LEU A 171 -26.21 6.41 6.67
CA LEU A 171 -26.92 6.25 5.40
C LEU A 171 -27.23 4.78 5.10
N GLN A 172 -26.32 3.86 5.38
CA GLN A 172 -26.58 2.42 5.22
C GLN A 172 -27.64 1.93 6.19
N MET A 173 -27.58 2.36 7.46
CA MET A 173 -28.58 2.00 8.47
C MET A 173 -29.98 2.55 8.14
N ILE A 174 -30.06 3.73 7.52
CA ILE A 174 -31.33 4.28 6.99
C ILE A 174 -31.81 3.45 5.79
N CYS A 175 -30.92 3.09 4.88
CA CYS A 175 -31.21 2.26 3.72
C CYS A 175 -31.77 0.88 4.13
N ASP A 176 -31.17 0.25 5.14
CA ASP A 176 -31.59 -1.05 5.66
C ASP A 176 -32.80 -0.96 6.62
N GLY A 177 -33.26 0.26 6.93
CA GLY A 177 -34.46 0.51 7.75
C GLY A 177 -34.26 0.39 9.26
N TYR A 178 -33.00 0.33 9.72
CA TYR A 178 -32.68 0.26 11.16
C TYR A 178 -32.83 1.59 11.87
N ILE A 179 -32.57 2.71 11.20
CA ILE A 179 -32.76 4.05 11.75
C ILE A 179 -33.65 4.90 10.83
N LYS A 180 -34.23 5.94 11.38
CA LYS A 180 -35.09 6.86 10.62
C LYS A 180 -34.25 7.88 9.87
N ASP A 181 -34.76 8.36 8.72
CA ASP A 181 -34.21 9.45 7.94
C ASP A 181 -34.01 10.77 8.74
N SER A 182 -34.79 10.97 9.78
CA SER A 182 -34.61 12.09 10.71
C SER A 182 -33.31 12.04 11.54
N ALA A 183 -32.55 10.94 11.48
CA ALA A 183 -31.24 10.85 12.14
C ALA A 183 -30.17 11.73 11.46
N LEU A 184 -30.35 12.05 10.17
CA LEU A 184 -29.52 12.97 9.41
C LEU A 184 -30.34 14.18 8.94
N PRO A 185 -30.69 15.12 9.85
CA PRO A 185 -31.62 16.22 9.53
C PRO A 185 -31.07 17.19 8.48
N GLU A 186 -29.76 17.22 8.30
CA GLU A 186 -29.07 18.08 7.34
C GLU A 186 -29.16 17.54 5.88
N ILE A 187 -29.52 16.26 5.75
CA ILE A 187 -29.57 15.57 4.45
C ILE A 187 -31.02 15.25 4.10
N LYS A 188 -31.48 15.79 2.97
CA LYS A 188 -32.79 15.42 2.43
C LYS A 188 -32.72 14.05 1.77
N ILE A 189 -33.25 13.02 2.44
CA ILE A 189 -33.15 11.63 2.03
C ILE A 189 -34.33 11.20 1.20
N ASP A 190 -34.08 10.75 -0.03
CA ASP A 190 -35.01 9.96 -0.84
C ASP A 190 -34.64 8.47 -0.67
N LYS A 191 -35.48 7.73 0.06
CA LYS A 191 -35.21 6.30 0.38
C LYS A 191 -35.12 5.42 -0.86
N THR A 192 -35.86 5.74 -1.91
CA THR A 192 -35.85 4.93 -3.14
C THR A 192 -34.52 5.06 -3.86
N GLU A 193 -34.06 6.30 -4.03
CA GLU A 193 -32.78 6.57 -4.67
C GLU A 193 -31.61 6.13 -3.78
N LEU A 194 -31.68 6.38 -2.47
CA LEU A 194 -30.67 5.93 -1.49
C LEU A 194 -30.51 4.41 -1.55
N SER A 195 -31.62 3.65 -1.51
CA SER A 195 -31.56 2.18 -1.56
C SER A 195 -30.89 1.69 -2.84
N LYS A 196 -31.23 2.28 -3.98
CA LYS A 196 -30.65 1.95 -5.28
C LYS A 196 -29.14 2.21 -5.32
N GLN A 197 -28.69 3.34 -4.81
CA GLN A 197 -27.28 3.74 -4.81
C GLN A 197 -26.46 2.97 -3.78
N CYS A 198 -26.97 2.80 -2.55
CA CYS A 198 -26.27 2.10 -1.48
C CYS A 198 -26.17 0.59 -1.72
N GLN A 199 -27.16 -0.07 -2.34
CA GLN A 199 -27.07 -1.50 -2.68
C GLN A 199 -25.98 -1.79 -3.71
N ASN A 200 -25.70 -0.86 -4.61
CA ASN A 200 -24.67 -0.98 -5.64
C ASN A 200 -23.33 -0.36 -5.21
N CYS A 201 -23.24 0.19 -4.01
CA CYS A 201 -22.02 0.84 -3.52
C CYS A 201 -20.95 -0.20 -3.18
N LYS A 202 -19.76 -0.05 -3.76
CA LYS A 202 -18.58 -0.91 -3.48
C LYS A 202 -18.02 -0.78 -2.05
N LEU A 203 -18.54 0.17 -1.28
CA LEU A 203 -18.10 0.47 0.08
C LEU A 203 -18.95 -0.22 1.16
N ARG A 204 -19.94 -1.00 0.74
CA ARG A 204 -20.85 -1.77 1.59
C ARG A 204 -20.16 -3.05 2.12
#